data_b2908d7b21769a7cb794a455fcd1e36e
#
_entry.id   b2908d7b21769a7cb794a455fcd1e36e
#
_cell.length_a   1.000
_cell.length_b   1.000
_cell.length_c   1.000
_cell.angle_alpha   90.00
_cell.angle_beta   90.00
_cell.angle_gamma   90.00
#
_symmetry.space_group_name_H-M   'P 1'
#
loop_
_entity.id
_entity.type
_entity.pdbx_description
1 polymer ?
#
loop_
_entity_poly.entity_id
_entity_poly.type
_entity_poly.pdbx_seq_one_letter_code
_entity_poly.pdbx_strand_id
1 'polypeptide(L)'
;MRAEITRPLESEYLEWARSHGTLPYSLAISGVPPCDVSLLSPSVDDFTMVADNEYGWAPLLERIATRYGVRPDNVVLAHGTSMANHLACAAIVGPGDHVVAESPVYDPLVTVPRYLGCEVDYFERSEEKRFALDVDRIESALRPRTRLVILSNLHNPTGAIAHRSELEDLGRLAEARDFQVLVDEVYLEWIYGWPGEAATAMSLSERFVTTRSLTKVFGLAALRAGWVLAESNLAIRLRRLNGLFASSMSHPAERLAVRALDNGEILLKNQRARVDKNRSIVAEFIEGQRKLSWVPPETGTVGFVRLEGGNVDDLVERLLQQKSLVTPGRFFGLDDHFRIGFGMERSQLEAGLDRLDASLKKI
;
A
#
# COMPACT_ATOMS: atom_id res chain seq x y z
N MET A 1 -32.96 22.77 6.55
CA MET A 1 -32.39 21.53 7.11
C MET A 1 -31.19 21.17 6.22
N ARG A 2 -29.94 21.31 6.71
CA ARG A 2 -28.78 20.77 5.98
C ARG A 2 -28.88 19.26 6.10
N ALA A 3 -28.92 18.53 4.99
CA ALA A 3 -28.77 17.08 5.01
C ALA A 3 -27.47 16.78 5.79
N GLU A 4 -27.55 15.95 6.82
CA GLU A 4 -26.41 15.46 7.56
C GLU A 4 -25.62 14.58 6.59
N ILE A 5 -24.56 15.15 6.03
CA ILE A 5 -23.63 14.37 5.18
C ILE A 5 -22.83 13.54 6.18
N THR A 6 -23.25 12.30 6.39
CA THR A 6 -22.50 11.30 7.17
C THR A 6 -21.26 10.92 6.38
N ARG A 7 -20.17 11.68 6.58
CA ARG A 7 -18.85 11.34 6.04
C ARG A 7 -18.20 10.33 6.97
N PRO A 8 -17.60 9.24 6.47
CA PRO A 8 -16.82 8.35 7.30
C PRO A 8 -15.64 9.14 7.89
N LEU A 9 -15.47 9.13 9.21
CA LEU A 9 -14.35 9.80 9.90
C LEU A 9 -13.27 8.84 10.32
N GLU A 10 -13.48 7.55 10.09
CA GLU A 10 -12.57 6.48 10.48
C GLU A 10 -12.52 5.39 9.40
N SER A 11 -11.46 4.62 9.41
CA SER A 11 -11.30 3.38 8.67
C SER A 11 -11.50 2.23 9.65
N GLU A 12 -12.51 1.40 9.44
CA GLU A 12 -12.81 0.25 10.31
C GLU A 12 -11.59 -0.66 10.45
N TYR A 13 -10.87 -0.88 9.37
CA TYR A 13 -9.63 -1.64 9.39
C TYR A 13 -8.56 -1.00 10.28
N LEU A 14 -8.33 0.31 10.17
CA LEU A 14 -7.28 0.99 10.95
C LEU A 14 -7.62 1.03 12.43
N GLU A 15 -8.88 1.26 12.80
CA GLU A 15 -9.31 1.25 14.20
C GLU A 15 -9.20 -0.17 14.79
N TRP A 16 -9.63 -1.18 14.04
CA TRP A 16 -9.44 -2.57 14.43
C TRP A 16 -7.95 -2.91 14.62
N ALA A 17 -7.09 -2.52 13.68
CA ALA A 17 -5.66 -2.80 13.77
C ALA A 17 -5.00 -2.10 14.98
N ARG A 18 -5.42 -0.87 15.31
CA ARG A 18 -4.95 -0.12 16.48
C ARG A 18 -5.43 -0.73 17.80
N SER A 19 -6.70 -1.15 17.86
CA SER A 19 -7.29 -1.72 19.08
C SER A 19 -6.64 -3.03 19.51
N HIS A 20 -6.03 -3.78 18.56
CA HIS A 20 -5.34 -5.04 18.86
C HIS A 20 -3.85 -4.88 19.15
N GLY A 21 -3.28 -3.70 18.85
CA GLY A 21 -1.88 -3.36 19.13
C GLY A 21 -0.87 -4.33 18.49
N THR A 22 0.32 -4.42 19.11
CA THR A 22 1.38 -5.33 18.68
C THR A 22 1.33 -6.61 19.50
N LEU A 23 0.88 -7.69 18.90
CA LEU A 23 0.89 -9.02 19.52
C LEU A 23 2.20 -9.74 19.17
N PRO A 24 2.79 -10.53 20.11
CA PRO A 24 4.10 -11.15 19.92
C PRO A 24 4.15 -12.17 18.77
N TYR A 25 3.01 -12.77 18.42
CA TYR A 25 2.92 -13.80 17.38
C TYR A 25 2.00 -13.38 16.23
N SER A 26 1.84 -12.06 16.02
CA SER A 26 0.95 -11.52 14.99
C SER A 26 1.44 -11.85 13.59
N LEU A 27 0.54 -12.42 12.78
CA LEU A 27 0.68 -12.61 11.33
C LEU A 27 -0.08 -11.53 10.55
N ALA A 28 -0.63 -10.49 11.21
CA ALA A 28 -1.39 -9.42 10.56
C ALA A 28 -0.52 -8.28 9.98
N ILE A 29 0.80 -8.33 10.21
CA ILE A 29 1.74 -7.28 9.81
C ILE A 29 1.94 -7.29 8.29
N SER A 30 1.73 -6.14 7.64
CA SER A 30 1.82 -6.03 6.18
C SER A 30 3.13 -5.41 5.66
N GLY A 31 4.10 -5.19 6.52
CA GLY A 31 5.42 -4.65 6.19
C GLY A 31 6.52 -5.52 6.76
N VAL A 32 7.73 -4.97 6.79
CA VAL A 32 8.91 -5.59 7.40
C VAL A 32 9.17 -4.99 8.80
N PRO A 33 9.99 -5.63 9.64
CA PRO A 33 10.40 -5.07 10.93
C PRO A 33 11.05 -3.69 10.80
N PRO A 34 11.04 -2.88 11.86
CA PRO A 34 11.70 -1.59 11.86
C PRO A 34 13.17 -1.70 11.44
N CYS A 35 13.59 -0.77 10.59
CA CYS A 35 14.98 -0.67 10.15
C CYS A 35 15.88 -0.24 11.32
N ASP A 36 17.05 -0.87 11.45
CA ASP A 36 18.08 -0.35 12.32
C ASP A 36 18.62 0.96 11.72
N VAL A 37 18.54 2.04 12.48
CA VAL A 37 18.98 3.37 12.06
C VAL A 37 20.46 3.41 11.69
N SER A 38 21.28 2.54 12.27
CA SER A 38 22.72 2.44 11.93
C SER A 38 22.96 2.12 10.47
N LEU A 39 22.04 1.40 9.80
CA LEU A 39 22.10 1.10 8.37
C LEU A 39 21.94 2.34 7.48
N LEU A 40 21.42 3.43 8.02
CA LEU A 40 21.34 4.72 7.32
C LEU A 40 22.62 5.52 7.44
N SER A 41 23.54 5.14 8.33
CA SER A 41 24.77 5.88 8.64
C SER A 41 24.51 7.38 8.90
N PRO A 42 23.58 7.74 9.83
CA PRO A 42 23.21 9.12 10.05
C PRO A 42 24.37 9.90 10.71
N SER A 43 24.44 11.21 10.42
CA SER A 43 25.34 12.16 11.07
C SER A 43 24.55 13.19 11.88
N VAL A 44 25.22 13.97 12.71
CA VAL A 44 24.60 15.08 13.46
C VAL A 44 23.96 16.09 12.51
N ASP A 45 24.56 16.30 11.34
CA ASP A 45 24.04 17.23 10.31
C ASP A 45 22.67 16.81 9.77
N ASP A 46 22.32 15.51 9.85
CA ASP A 46 21.00 15.03 9.40
C ASP A 46 19.87 15.48 10.35
N PHE A 47 20.18 16.03 11.50
CA PHE A 47 19.23 16.56 12.48
C PHE A 47 19.19 18.09 12.53
N THR A 48 19.74 18.78 11.51
CA THR A 48 19.65 20.25 11.43
C THR A 48 18.20 20.71 11.38
N MET A 49 17.91 21.82 12.09
CA MET A 49 16.59 22.45 12.13
C MET A 49 16.47 23.62 11.16
N VAL A 50 17.53 23.90 10.41
CA VAL A 50 17.55 24.97 9.39
C VAL A 50 17.45 24.31 8.02
N ALA A 51 16.43 24.71 7.25
CA ALA A 51 16.17 24.16 5.93
C ALA A 51 15.62 25.22 4.97
N ASP A 52 15.97 25.06 3.71
CA ASP A 52 15.30 25.67 2.56
C ASP A 52 14.56 24.53 1.82
N ASN A 53 13.32 24.28 2.22
CA ASN A 53 12.54 23.16 1.75
C ASN A 53 11.04 23.47 1.55
N GLU A 54 10.71 24.65 1.01
CA GLU A 54 9.30 25.07 0.82
C GLU A 54 8.41 24.01 0.16
N TYR A 55 8.92 23.37 -0.91
CA TYR A 55 8.21 22.29 -1.65
C TYR A 55 8.91 20.94 -1.55
N GLY A 56 9.83 20.81 -0.61
CA GLY A 56 10.67 19.64 -0.40
C GLY A 56 12.15 19.94 -0.65
N TRP A 57 13.00 19.24 0.10
CA TRP A 57 14.44 19.38 0.00
C TRP A 57 14.96 18.84 -1.35
N ALA A 58 15.65 19.69 -2.13
CA ALA A 58 16.06 19.36 -3.49
C ALA A 58 16.81 18.02 -3.61
N PRO A 59 17.78 17.68 -2.74
CA PRO A 59 18.45 16.38 -2.81
C PRO A 59 17.51 15.18 -2.66
N LEU A 60 16.42 15.26 -1.88
CA LEU A 60 15.44 14.20 -1.77
C LEU A 60 14.59 14.09 -3.05
N LEU A 61 14.14 15.23 -3.58
CA LEU A 61 13.39 15.27 -4.85
C LEU A 61 14.20 14.66 -6.00
N GLU A 62 15.49 14.97 -6.09
CA GLU A 62 16.41 14.45 -7.10
C GLU A 62 16.63 12.92 -6.95
N ARG A 63 16.79 12.42 -5.71
CA ARG A 63 16.95 10.97 -5.45
C ARG A 63 15.71 10.19 -5.85
N ILE A 64 14.53 10.70 -5.48
CA ILE A 64 13.24 10.10 -5.87
C ILE A 64 13.10 10.14 -7.40
N ALA A 65 13.32 11.29 -8.02
CA ALA A 65 13.21 11.46 -9.46
C ALA A 65 14.12 10.49 -10.23
N THR A 66 15.40 10.40 -9.84
CA THR A 66 16.37 9.46 -10.41
C THR A 66 15.92 8.01 -10.25
N ARG A 67 15.45 7.64 -9.05
CA ARG A 67 15.00 6.27 -8.76
C ARG A 67 13.88 5.80 -9.67
N TYR A 68 12.97 6.70 -10.03
CA TYR A 68 11.75 6.34 -10.77
C TYR A 68 11.76 6.85 -12.23
N GLY A 69 12.88 7.36 -12.71
CA GLY A 69 13.02 7.84 -14.09
C GLY A 69 12.08 9.01 -14.43
N VAL A 70 11.77 9.89 -13.44
CA VAL A 70 10.90 11.04 -13.60
C VAL A 70 11.67 12.34 -13.35
N ARG A 71 11.06 13.51 -13.58
CA ARG A 71 11.67 14.80 -13.25
C ARG A 71 11.39 15.17 -11.78
N PRO A 72 12.26 15.94 -11.11
CA PRO A 72 11.99 16.46 -9.77
C PRO A 72 10.65 17.19 -9.65
N ASP A 73 10.20 17.87 -10.71
CA ASP A 73 8.90 18.56 -10.78
C ASP A 73 7.70 17.63 -10.73
N ASN A 74 7.88 16.34 -10.98
CA ASN A 74 6.84 15.34 -10.86
C ASN A 74 6.69 14.82 -9.42
N VAL A 75 7.62 15.14 -8.52
CA VAL A 75 7.64 14.60 -7.13
C VAL A 75 6.97 15.56 -6.17
N VAL A 76 6.04 15.09 -5.37
CA VAL A 76 5.39 15.83 -4.28
C VAL A 76 5.55 15.06 -2.99
N LEU A 77 6.26 15.62 -2.02
CA LEU A 77 6.50 14.97 -0.72
C LEU A 77 5.21 14.94 0.12
N ALA A 78 5.06 13.89 0.92
CA ALA A 78 3.90 13.70 1.79
C ALA A 78 4.28 12.93 3.07
N HIS A 79 3.47 13.06 4.13
CA HIS A 79 3.67 12.35 5.40
C HIS A 79 3.23 10.89 5.31
N GLY A 80 4.01 10.09 4.55
CA GLY A 80 3.75 8.69 4.24
C GLY A 80 2.68 8.50 3.17
N THR A 81 2.49 7.25 2.73
CA THR A 81 1.53 6.91 1.66
C THR A 81 0.09 7.29 2.02
N SER A 82 -0.30 7.24 3.30
CA SER A 82 -1.67 7.62 3.72
C SER A 82 -2.01 9.07 3.37
N MET A 83 -1.09 10.03 3.65
CA MET A 83 -1.27 11.41 3.25
C MET A 83 -1.11 11.57 1.74
N ALA A 84 -0.21 10.83 1.10
CA ALA A 84 -0.05 10.85 -0.35
C ALA A 84 -1.35 10.44 -1.07
N ASN A 85 -2.01 9.36 -0.63
CA ASN A 85 -3.30 8.90 -1.14
C ASN A 85 -4.40 9.95 -0.92
N HIS A 86 -4.46 10.57 0.27
CA HIS A 86 -5.42 11.63 0.55
C HIS A 86 -5.22 12.84 -0.38
N LEU A 87 -3.98 13.30 -0.54
CA LEU A 87 -3.67 14.43 -1.41
C LEU A 87 -4.02 14.12 -2.87
N ALA A 88 -3.69 12.93 -3.36
CA ALA A 88 -4.03 12.49 -4.71
C ALA A 88 -5.54 12.52 -4.93
N CYS A 89 -6.32 11.89 -4.04
CA CYS A 89 -7.77 11.91 -4.13
C CYS A 89 -8.30 13.35 -4.07
N ALA A 90 -7.92 14.14 -3.07
CA ALA A 90 -8.44 15.50 -2.86
C ALA A 90 -8.08 16.49 -3.97
N ALA A 91 -7.00 16.25 -4.74
CA ALA A 91 -6.65 17.06 -5.91
C ALA A 91 -7.44 16.67 -7.16
N ILE A 92 -7.99 15.45 -7.24
CA ILE A 92 -8.63 14.90 -8.44
C ILE A 92 -10.14 14.90 -8.31
N VAL A 93 -10.68 14.53 -7.14
CA VAL A 93 -12.12 14.33 -6.93
C VAL A 93 -12.68 15.18 -5.81
N GLY A 94 -13.98 15.40 -5.85
CA GLY A 94 -14.75 16.14 -4.87
C GLY A 94 -16.18 15.60 -4.71
N PRO A 95 -17.02 16.28 -3.91
CA PRO A 95 -18.37 15.81 -3.63
C PRO A 95 -19.20 15.58 -4.89
N GLY A 96 -19.80 14.38 -5.01
CA GLY A 96 -20.63 13.97 -6.14
C GLY A 96 -19.88 13.36 -7.31
N ASP A 97 -18.55 13.39 -7.33
CA ASP A 97 -17.76 12.65 -8.30
C ASP A 97 -17.88 11.14 -8.07
N HIS A 98 -17.65 10.36 -9.14
CA HIS A 98 -17.65 8.91 -9.11
C HIS A 98 -16.23 8.37 -9.17
N VAL A 99 -15.96 7.38 -8.32
CA VAL A 99 -14.70 6.66 -8.20
C VAL A 99 -14.94 5.18 -8.40
N VAL A 100 -14.04 4.49 -9.10
CA VAL A 100 -14.05 3.04 -9.24
C VAL A 100 -12.81 2.48 -8.54
N ALA A 101 -12.97 1.59 -7.57
CA ALA A 101 -11.88 0.97 -6.83
C ALA A 101 -11.80 -0.53 -7.10
N GLU A 102 -10.60 -1.12 -6.97
CA GLU A 102 -10.45 -2.58 -7.00
C GLU A 102 -11.19 -3.27 -5.84
N SER A 103 -11.56 -4.53 -6.00
CA SER A 103 -12.08 -5.40 -4.94
C SER A 103 -11.50 -6.81 -5.10
N PRO A 104 -10.91 -7.41 -4.05
CA PRO A 104 -10.73 -6.87 -2.70
C PRO A 104 -9.83 -5.62 -2.67
N VAL A 105 -9.96 -4.78 -1.63
CA VAL A 105 -9.25 -3.50 -1.56
C VAL A 105 -8.76 -3.17 -0.14
N TYR A 106 -7.67 -2.46 -0.04
CA TYR A 106 -7.22 -1.85 1.22
C TYR A 106 -8.16 -0.71 1.62
N ASP A 107 -8.91 -0.89 2.72
CA ASP A 107 -9.99 -0.02 3.17
C ASP A 107 -9.72 1.50 3.06
N PRO A 108 -8.56 2.06 3.49
CA PRO A 108 -8.31 3.49 3.33
C PRO A 108 -8.36 4.02 1.89
N LEU A 109 -8.15 3.18 0.87
CA LEU A 109 -8.23 3.60 -0.53
C LEU A 109 -9.67 3.89 -0.98
N VAL A 110 -10.66 3.39 -0.27
CA VAL A 110 -12.08 3.68 -0.51
C VAL A 110 -12.68 4.61 0.53
N THR A 111 -12.21 4.56 1.77
CA THR A 111 -12.68 5.43 2.85
C THR A 111 -12.33 6.90 2.58
N VAL A 112 -11.14 7.18 2.03
CA VAL A 112 -10.71 8.55 1.69
C VAL A 112 -11.64 9.21 0.64
N PRO A 113 -11.90 8.63 -0.56
CA PRO A 113 -12.85 9.25 -1.49
C PRO A 113 -14.27 9.37 -0.93
N ARG A 114 -14.74 8.41 -0.12
CA ARG A 114 -16.03 8.54 0.59
C ARG A 114 -16.03 9.71 1.57
N TYR A 115 -14.94 9.91 2.32
CA TYR A 115 -14.78 11.09 3.17
C TYR A 115 -14.86 12.39 2.37
N LEU A 116 -14.31 12.42 1.15
CA LEU A 116 -14.39 13.55 0.23
C LEU A 116 -15.78 13.75 -0.41
N GLY A 117 -16.73 12.84 -0.15
CA GLY A 117 -18.10 12.91 -0.63
C GLY A 117 -18.33 12.29 -2.01
N CYS A 118 -17.42 11.41 -2.44
CA CYS A 118 -17.55 10.68 -3.70
C CYS A 118 -18.45 9.46 -3.57
N GLU A 119 -19.06 9.06 -4.69
CA GLU A 119 -19.66 7.73 -4.85
C GLU A 119 -18.57 6.76 -5.28
N VAL A 120 -18.52 5.58 -4.65
CA VAL A 120 -17.49 4.57 -4.91
C VAL A 120 -18.15 3.26 -5.35
N ASP A 121 -17.88 2.85 -6.59
CA ASP A 121 -18.15 1.53 -7.11
C ASP A 121 -16.87 0.68 -7.19
N TYR A 122 -17.02 -0.59 -7.51
CA TYR A 122 -15.93 -1.55 -7.51
C TYR A 122 -15.82 -2.28 -8.83
N PHE A 123 -14.58 -2.61 -9.22
CA PHE A 123 -14.29 -3.67 -10.17
C PHE A 123 -13.64 -4.85 -9.44
N GLU A 124 -14.03 -6.05 -9.83
CA GLU A 124 -13.56 -7.26 -9.18
C GLU A 124 -12.21 -7.72 -9.75
N ARG A 125 -11.29 -8.07 -8.86
CA ARG A 125 -10.10 -8.89 -9.14
C ARG A 125 -10.38 -10.28 -8.58
N SER A 126 -10.80 -11.22 -9.43
CA SER A 126 -11.29 -12.52 -8.98
C SER A 126 -10.14 -13.50 -8.69
N GLU A 127 -10.35 -14.39 -7.71
CA GLU A 127 -9.42 -15.45 -7.36
C GLU A 127 -9.20 -16.43 -8.54
N GLU A 128 -10.25 -16.71 -9.30
CA GLU A 128 -10.21 -17.57 -10.51
C GLU A 128 -9.23 -17.03 -11.57
N LYS A 129 -9.13 -15.72 -11.70
CA LYS A 129 -8.14 -15.02 -12.54
C LYS A 129 -6.84 -14.68 -11.77
N ARG A 130 -6.60 -15.34 -10.63
CA ARG A 130 -5.42 -15.12 -9.79
C ARG A 130 -5.25 -13.66 -9.35
N PHE A 131 -6.36 -12.95 -9.15
CA PHE A 131 -6.41 -11.52 -8.83
C PHE A 131 -5.68 -10.62 -9.84
N ALA A 132 -5.55 -11.03 -11.10
CA ALA A 132 -4.98 -10.21 -12.17
C ALA A 132 -5.81 -8.93 -12.39
N LEU A 133 -5.19 -7.90 -12.92
CA LEU A 133 -5.87 -6.66 -13.30
C LEU A 133 -6.64 -6.90 -14.61
N ASP A 134 -7.97 -6.73 -14.58
CA ASP A 134 -8.86 -6.92 -15.70
C ASP A 134 -9.43 -5.57 -16.15
N VAL A 135 -8.89 -5.02 -17.25
CA VAL A 135 -9.25 -3.68 -17.74
C VAL A 135 -10.70 -3.65 -18.27
N ASP A 136 -11.22 -4.77 -18.80
CA ASP A 136 -12.60 -4.85 -19.29
C ASP A 136 -13.60 -4.72 -18.11
N ARG A 137 -13.26 -5.25 -16.93
CA ARG A 137 -14.05 -5.06 -15.71
C ARG A 137 -14.02 -3.63 -15.23
N ILE A 138 -12.88 -2.96 -15.36
CA ILE A 138 -12.77 -1.52 -15.07
C ILE A 138 -13.68 -0.74 -16.02
N GLU A 139 -13.58 -0.97 -17.34
CA GLU A 139 -14.39 -0.28 -18.33
C GLU A 139 -15.89 -0.46 -18.06
N SER A 140 -16.31 -1.67 -17.70
CA SER A 140 -17.71 -1.98 -17.38
C SER A 140 -18.24 -1.27 -16.13
N ALA A 141 -17.38 -0.88 -15.20
CA ALA A 141 -17.73 -0.15 -13.98
C ALA A 141 -17.72 1.38 -14.15
N LEU A 142 -17.21 1.90 -15.29
CA LEU A 142 -17.15 3.33 -15.55
C LEU A 142 -18.55 3.94 -15.74
N ARG A 143 -18.72 5.16 -15.20
CA ARG A 143 -19.89 6.01 -15.44
C ARG A 143 -19.45 7.33 -16.12
N PRO A 144 -20.36 8.10 -16.75
CA PRO A 144 -19.98 9.38 -17.39
C PRO A 144 -19.31 10.39 -16.46
N ARG A 145 -19.53 10.27 -15.14
CA ARG A 145 -18.93 11.12 -14.12
C ARG A 145 -17.77 10.47 -13.37
N THR A 146 -17.26 9.32 -13.82
CA THR A 146 -16.05 8.71 -13.24
C THR A 146 -14.86 9.65 -13.45
N ARG A 147 -14.17 9.99 -12.38
CA ARG A 147 -12.99 10.87 -12.39
C ARG A 147 -11.73 10.16 -11.96
N LEU A 148 -11.87 9.05 -11.21
CA LEU A 148 -10.75 8.36 -10.63
C LEU A 148 -10.99 6.84 -10.59
N VAL A 149 -9.97 6.09 -11.00
CA VAL A 149 -9.85 4.65 -10.75
C VAL A 149 -8.74 4.45 -9.72
N ILE A 150 -8.94 3.59 -8.72
CA ILE A 150 -7.99 3.35 -7.62
C ILE A 150 -7.61 1.89 -7.56
N LEU A 151 -6.31 1.61 -7.53
CA LEU A 151 -5.75 0.28 -7.33
C LEU A 151 -4.41 0.32 -6.56
N SER A 152 -3.93 -0.83 -6.13
CA SER A 152 -2.62 -1.00 -5.52
C SER A 152 -1.74 -1.96 -6.32
N ASN A 153 -0.44 -1.71 -6.37
CA ASN A 153 0.56 -2.58 -6.98
C ASN A 153 1.85 -2.62 -6.12
N LEU A 154 2.21 -3.75 -5.48
CA LEU A 154 1.46 -5.02 -5.38
C LEU A 154 0.07 -4.82 -4.79
N HIS A 155 -0.87 -5.64 -5.28
CA HIS A 155 -2.24 -5.63 -4.76
C HIS A 155 -2.31 -6.02 -3.29
N ASN A 156 -2.89 -5.18 -2.46
CA ASN A 156 -3.15 -5.46 -1.06
C ASN A 156 -4.65 -5.74 -0.87
N PRO A 157 -5.04 -7.00 -0.57
CA PRO A 157 -4.33 -7.95 0.30
C PRO A 157 -3.63 -9.14 -0.39
N THR A 158 -3.72 -9.33 -1.71
CA THR A 158 -3.40 -10.61 -2.34
C THR A 158 -1.92 -10.77 -2.71
N GLY A 159 -1.19 -9.68 -2.87
CA GLY A 159 0.19 -9.68 -3.40
C GLY A 159 0.28 -9.86 -4.92
N ALA A 160 -0.85 -9.85 -5.63
CA ALA A 160 -0.86 -9.97 -7.10
C ALA A 160 -0.19 -8.74 -7.75
N ILE A 161 0.49 -8.97 -8.87
CA ILE A 161 1.16 -7.93 -9.65
C ILE A 161 0.20 -7.45 -10.74
N ALA A 162 0.04 -6.13 -10.88
CA ALA A 162 -0.44 -5.55 -12.12
C ALA A 162 0.74 -5.40 -13.07
N HIS A 163 0.74 -6.17 -14.16
CA HIS A 163 1.84 -6.19 -15.11
C HIS A 163 1.84 -4.94 -15.99
N ARG A 164 3.00 -4.65 -16.59
CA ARG A 164 3.18 -3.47 -17.42
C ARG A 164 2.14 -3.36 -18.55
N SER A 165 1.86 -4.47 -19.25
CA SER A 165 0.87 -4.49 -20.34
C SER A 165 -0.54 -4.11 -19.88
N GLU A 166 -0.97 -4.64 -18.72
CA GLU A 166 -2.28 -4.33 -18.13
C GLU A 166 -2.35 -2.84 -17.73
N LEU A 167 -1.26 -2.29 -17.19
CA LEU A 167 -1.20 -0.86 -16.86
C LEU A 167 -1.17 0.02 -18.12
N GLU A 168 -0.50 -0.39 -19.19
CA GLU A 168 -0.52 0.33 -20.48
C GLU A 168 -1.93 0.31 -21.10
N ASP A 169 -2.66 -0.81 -21.02
CA ASP A 169 -4.05 -0.90 -21.44
C ASP A 169 -4.95 0.01 -20.61
N LEU A 170 -4.78 0.02 -19.29
CA LEU A 170 -5.51 0.92 -18.41
C LEU A 170 -5.20 2.39 -18.68
N GLY A 171 -3.94 2.73 -18.96
CA GLY A 171 -3.55 4.09 -19.36
C GLY A 171 -4.26 4.55 -20.62
N ARG A 172 -4.33 3.68 -21.66
CA ARG A 172 -5.08 3.97 -22.90
C ARG A 172 -6.58 4.18 -22.64
N LEU A 173 -7.18 3.34 -21.79
CA LEU A 173 -8.57 3.50 -21.40
C LEU A 173 -8.80 4.82 -20.65
N ALA A 174 -7.90 5.18 -19.72
CA ALA A 174 -7.98 6.42 -18.96
C ALA A 174 -7.89 7.66 -19.83
N GLU A 175 -7.04 7.65 -20.87
CA GLU A 175 -6.97 8.70 -21.87
C GLU A 175 -8.25 8.81 -22.70
N ALA A 176 -8.76 7.68 -23.19
CA ALA A 176 -9.97 7.62 -24.03
C ALA A 176 -11.26 8.05 -23.29
N ARG A 177 -11.32 7.82 -21.96
CA ARG A 177 -12.52 8.07 -21.13
C ARG A 177 -12.36 9.28 -20.19
N ASP A 178 -11.22 9.99 -20.22
CA ASP A 178 -10.90 11.21 -19.45
C ASP A 178 -11.03 11.05 -17.94
N PHE A 179 -10.36 10.05 -17.36
CA PHE A 179 -10.21 9.88 -15.91
C PHE A 179 -8.75 9.72 -15.49
N GLN A 180 -8.47 9.92 -14.19
CA GLN A 180 -7.16 9.66 -13.59
C GLN A 180 -7.12 8.26 -12.96
N VAL A 181 -5.93 7.70 -12.80
CA VAL A 181 -5.70 6.41 -12.13
C VAL A 181 -4.73 6.62 -10.98
N LEU A 182 -5.19 6.39 -9.75
CA LEU A 182 -4.33 6.34 -8.56
C LEU A 182 -3.83 4.91 -8.35
N VAL A 183 -2.51 4.73 -8.36
CA VAL A 183 -1.88 3.46 -8.03
C VAL A 183 -1.08 3.61 -6.74
N ASP A 184 -1.51 2.92 -5.68
CA ASP A 184 -0.71 2.80 -4.46
C ASP A 184 0.42 1.80 -4.71
N GLU A 185 1.62 2.31 -4.90
CA GLU A 185 2.82 1.55 -5.23
C GLU A 185 3.76 1.37 -4.01
N VAL A 186 3.23 1.40 -2.80
CA VAL A 186 4.03 1.29 -1.57
C VAL A 186 4.87 0.01 -1.47
N TYR A 187 4.55 -1.01 -2.27
CA TYR A 187 5.24 -2.29 -2.34
C TYR A 187 6.10 -2.48 -3.61
N LEU A 188 6.21 -1.47 -4.46
CA LEU A 188 6.83 -1.61 -5.80
C LEU A 188 8.25 -2.17 -5.78
N GLU A 189 9.04 -1.84 -4.76
CA GLU A 189 10.42 -2.29 -4.65
C GLU A 189 10.56 -3.82 -4.53
N TRP A 190 9.49 -4.52 -4.15
CA TRP A 190 9.46 -5.98 -4.18
C TRP A 190 9.48 -6.53 -5.60
N ILE A 191 8.94 -5.79 -6.58
CA ILE A 191 8.94 -6.17 -7.99
C ILE A 191 10.32 -5.90 -8.61
N TYR A 192 10.79 -4.67 -8.50
CA TYR A 192 11.95 -4.20 -9.28
C TYR A 192 13.30 -4.35 -8.57
N GLY A 193 13.30 -4.44 -7.25
CA GLY A 193 14.55 -4.55 -6.51
C GLY A 193 15.34 -3.23 -6.47
N TRP A 194 16.65 -3.35 -6.21
CA TRP A 194 17.63 -2.28 -6.09
C TRP A 194 19.03 -2.81 -6.42
N PRO A 195 19.97 -2.07 -7.08
CA PRO A 195 19.83 -0.75 -7.69
C PRO A 195 19.12 -0.78 -9.04
N GLY A 196 18.95 0.39 -9.64
CA GLY A 196 18.34 0.59 -10.95
C GLY A 196 17.02 1.36 -10.87
N GLU A 197 16.46 1.67 -12.02
CA GLU A 197 15.16 2.35 -12.08
C GLU A 197 14.03 1.37 -11.75
N ALA A 198 13.05 1.86 -10.97
CA ALA A 198 11.81 1.15 -10.77
C ALA A 198 10.77 1.71 -11.75
N ALA A 199 10.24 0.86 -12.62
CA ALA A 199 9.18 1.27 -13.52
C ALA A 199 7.92 1.62 -12.72
N THR A 200 7.56 2.88 -12.68
CA THR A 200 6.33 3.39 -12.07
C THR A 200 5.21 3.48 -13.10
N ALA A 201 3.97 3.24 -12.71
CA ALA A 201 2.82 3.43 -13.60
C ALA A 201 2.77 4.86 -14.16
N MET A 202 3.18 5.87 -13.37
CA MET A 202 3.24 7.27 -13.81
C MET A 202 4.09 7.46 -15.07
N SER A 203 5.09 6.61 -15.32
CA SER A 203 5.90 6.70 -16.56
C SER A 203 5.20 6.15 -17.81
N LEU A 204 4.05 5.49 -17.66
CA LEU A 204 3.31 4.87 -18.77
C LEU A 204 2.26 5.80 -19.38
N SER A 205 1.67 6.71 -18.62
CA SER A 205 0.72 7.73 -19.08
C SER A 205 0.61 8.85 -18.07
N GLU A 206 0.36 10.07 -18.51
CA GLU A 206 0.08 11.26 -17.68
C GLU A 206 -1.23 11.11 -16.86
N ARG A 207 -2.03 10.10 -17.14
CA ARG A 207 -3.24 9.76 -16.38
C ARG A 207 -2.95 9.05 -15.07
N PHE A 208 -1.74 8.53 -14.88
CA PHE A 208 -1.37 7.87 -13.64
C PHE A 208 -0.83 8.85 -12.60
N VAL A 209 -1.31 8.67 -11.39
CA VAL A 209 -0.79 9.26 -10.16
C VAL A 209 -0.38 8.12 -9.25
N THR A 210 0.87 8.10 -8.80
CA THR A 210 1.35 7.01 -7.95
C THR A 210 1.78 7.50 -6.59
N THR A 211 1.59 6.69 -5.57
CA THR A 211 1.90 7.02 -4.18
C THR A 211 2.80 5.99 -3.54
N ARG A 212 3.73 6.44 -2.70
CA ARG A 212 4.76 5.60 -2.10
C ARG A 212 5.22 6.11 -0.75
N SER A 213 5.99 5.27 -0.05
CA SER A 213 6.74 5.67 1.15
C SER A 213 7.83 4.66 1.49
N LEU A 214 8.70 5.04 2.41
CA LEU A 214 9.72 4.15 2.98
C LEU A 214 9.17 3.20 4.05
N THR A 215 7.85 3.16 4.25
CA THR A 215 7.21 2.45 5.38
C THR A 215 7.27 0.93 5.24
N LYS A 216 6.81 0.38 4.11
CA LYS A 216 6.48 -1.06 4.00
C LYS A 216 7.65 -1.93 3.62
N VAL A 217 8.46 -1.46 2.69
CA VAL A 217 9.59 -2.23 2.12
C VAL A 217 10.86 -2.03 2.93
N PHE A 218 11.06 -0.83 3.48
CA PHE A 218 12.30 -0.47 4.17
C PHE A 218 12.20 -0.46 5.70
N GLY A 219 11.00 -0.65 6.27
CA GLY A 219 10.82 -0.64 7.73
C GLY A 219 11.00 0.73 8.39
N LEU A 220 10.86 1.82 7.61
CA LEU A 220 11.09 3.20 8.07
C LEU A 220 9.77 3.95 8.33
N ALA A 221 8.82 3.27 8.94
CA ALA A 221 7.47 3.81 9.19
C ALA A 221 7.51 5.11 10.03
N ALA A 222 8.41 5.22 10.99
CA ALA A 222 8.51 6.38 11.88
C ALA A 222 8.95 7.66 11.17
N LEU A 223 9.67 7.59 10.05
CA LEU A 223 10.08 8.77 9.29
C LEU A 223 8.90 9.51 8.66
N ARG A 224 7.78 8.82 8.46
CA ARG A 224 6.63 9.38 7.73
C ARG A 224 7.02 9.96 6.35
N ALA A 225 8.10 9.46 5.75
CA ALA A 225 8.57 9.87 4.44
C ALA A 225 7.82 9.13 3.33
N GLY A 226 7.05 9.87 2.56
CA GLY A 226 6.31 9.38 1.40
C GLY A 226 6.22 10.46 0.32
N TRP A 227 5.68 10.10 -0.83
CA TRP A 227 5.55 11.01 -1.97
C TRP A 227 4.46 10.56 -2.93
N VAL A 228 4.02 11.53 -3.73
CA VAL A 228 3.20 11.33 -4.92
C VAL A 228 4.07 11.58 -6.14
N LEU A 229 3.95 10.76 -7.18
CA LEU A 229 4.45 11.05 -8.51
C LEU A 229 3.26 11.35 -9.43
N ALA A 230 3.31 12.48 -10.11
CA ALA A 230 2.24 12.93 -10.99
C ALA A 230 2.79 13.76 -12.14
N GLU A 231 1.97 13.94 -13.19
CA GLU A 231 2.22 14.91 -14.25
C GLU A 231 2.39 16.34 -13.66
N SER A 232 3.21 17.18 -14.29
CA SER A 232 3.69 18.44 -13.72
C SER A 232 2.57 19.39 -13.29
N ASN A 233 1.48 19.53 -14.06
CA ASN A 233 0.37 20.41 -13.69
C ASN A 233 -0.39 19.89 -12.46
N LEU A 234 -0.58 18.58 -12.38
CA LEU A 234 -1.18 17.96 -11.21
C LEU A 234 -0.23 18.04 -10.00
N ALA A 235 1.06 17.85 -10.19
CA ALA A 235 2.06 18.01 -9.14
C ALA A 235 2.07 19.41 -8.53
N ILE A 236 1.93 20.47 -9.35
CA ILE A 236 1.77 21.85 -8.86
C ILE A 236 0.51 21.99 -7.99
N ARG A 237 -0.61 21.45 -8.43
CA ARG A 237 -1.86 21.46 -7.65
C ARG A 237 -1.70 20.71 -6.32
N LEU A 238 -1.08 19.54 -6.36
CA LEU A 238 -0.80 18.71 -5.17
C LEU A 238 0.09 19.44 -4.16
N ARG A 239 1.16 20.13 -4.60
CA ARG A 239 2.02 20.93 -3.72
C ARG A 239 1.26 22.03 -3.03
N ARG A 240 0.43 22.79 -3.79
CA ARG A 240 -0.41 23.84 -3.23
C ARG A 240 -1.42 23.29 -2.22
N LEU A 241 -2.05 22.17 -2.54
CA LEU A 241 -2.98 21.50 -1.63
C LEU A 241 -2.26 21.01 -0.36
N ASN A 242 -1.09 20.41 -0.49
CA ASN A 242 -0.29 19.95 0.66
C ASN A 242 0.08 21.12 1.58
N GLY A 243 0.33 22.30 1.04
CA GLY A 243 0.57 23.52 1.81
C GLY A 243 -0.57 23.89 2.76
N LEU A 244 -1.82 23.50 2.46
CA LEU A 244 -2.97 23.73 3.36
C LEU A 244 -3.01 22.76 4.57
N PHE A 245 -2.41 21.57 4.46
CA PHE A 245 -2.53 20.51 5.48
C PHE A 245 -1.26 20.28 6.27
N ALA A 246 -0.13 20.25 5.59
CA ALA A 246 1.12 19.77 6.16
C ALA A 246 2.30 20.74 5.95
N SER A 247 2.13 21.79 5.15
CA SER A 247 3.20 22.70 4.75
C SER A 247 4.36 21.94 4.06
N SER A 248 5.40 21.55 4.79
CA SER A 248 6.53 20.74 4.33
C SER A 248 6.77 19.55 5.25
N MET A 249 7.54 18.58 4.80
CA MET A 249 8.03 17.52 5.66
C MET A 249 9.04 18.06 6.69
N SER A 250 9.20 17.32 7.78
CA SER A 250 10.30 17.56 8.72
C SER A 250 11.64 17.41 8.00
N HIS A 251 12.50 18.44 8.05
CA HIS A 251 13.79 18.41 7.37
C HIS A 251 14.69 17.24 7.80
N PRO A 252 14.80 16.89 9.10
CA PRO A 252 15.48 15.65 9.50
C PRO A 252 14.92 14.39 8.84
N ALA A 253 13.60 14.30 8.63
CA ALA A 253 13.02 13.15 7.94
C ALA A 253 13.37 13.13 6.44
N GLU A 254 13.45 14.28 5.78
CA GLU A 254 13.92 14.38 4.40
C GLU A 254 15.38 13.93 4.26
N ARG A 255 16.25 14.36 5.17
CA ARG A 255 17.67 13.99 5.17
C ARG A 255 17.87 12.49 5.40
N LEU A 256 17.17 11.91 6.38
CA LEU A 256 17.20 10.47 6.65
C LEU A 256 16.57 9.68 5.50
N ALA A 257 15.59 10.23 4.79
CA ALA A 257 15.04 9.61 3.59
C ALA A 257 16.05 9.56 2.45
N VAL A 258 16.88 10.60 2.25
CA VAL A 258 18.00 10.56 1.31
C VAL A 258 18.99 9.46 1.70
N ARG A 259 19.36 9.35 2.99
CA ARG A 259 20.21 8.25 3.48
C ARG A 259 19.62 6.88 3.18
N ALA A 260 18.31 6.72 3.37
CA ALA A 260 17.60 5.48 3.06
C ALA A 260 17.64 5.14 1.57
N LEU A 261 17.44 6.12 0.69
CA LEU A 261 17.51 5.92 -0.76
C LEU A 261 18.94 5.63 -1.22
N ASP A 262 19.95 6.29 -0.66
CA ASP A 262 21.37 6.04 -0.95
C ASP A 262 21.81 4.63 -0.48
N ASN A 263 21.21 4.09 0.59
CA ASN A 263 21.47 2.75 1.11
C ASN A 263 20.41 1.69 0.71
N GLY A 264 19.57 2.01 -0.26
CA GLY A 264 18.41 1.18 -0.65
C GLY A 264 18.77 -0.26 -1.01
N GLU A 265 19.94 -0.51 -1.60
CA GLU A 265 20.43 -1.85 -1.94
C GLU A 265 20.59 -2.73 -0.69
N ILE A 266 21.30 -2.24 0.32
CA ILE A 266 21.54 -2.98 1.57
C ILE A 266 20.21 -3.21 2.30
N LEU A 267 19.38 -2.17 2.40
CA LEU A 267 18.11 -2.25 3.09
C LEU A 267 17.20 -3.30 2.44
N LEU A 268 17.05 -3.26 1.12
CA LEU A 268 16.19 -4.17 0.39
C LEU A 268 16.72 -5.62 0.39
N LYS A 269 18.03 -5.81 0.19
CA LYS A 269 18.66 -7.13 0.15
C LYS A 269 18.41 -7.91 1.45
N ASN A 270 18.58 -7.26 2.60
CA ASN A 270 18.38 -7.89 3.90
C ASN A 270 16.92 -8.28 4.11
N GLN A 271 15.98 -7.42 3.73
CA GLN A 271 14.56 -7.70 3.85
C GLN A 271 14.10 -8.79 2.87
N ARG A 272 14.55 -8.74 1.62
CA ARG A 272 14.16 -9.69 0.57
C ARG A 272 14.53 -11.13 0.94
N ALA A 273 15.77 -11.36 1.40
CA ALA A 273 16.21 -12.69 1.79
C ALA A 273 15.35 -13.30 2.90
N ARG A 274 14.89 -12.49 3.87
CA ARG A 274 13.96 -12.92 4.92
C ARG A 274 12.57 -13.21 4.36
N VAL A 275 12.01 -12.27 3.61
CA VAL A 275 10.66 -12.34 3.09
C VAL A 275 10.48 -13.53 2.14
N ASP A 276 11.43 -13.78 1.26
CA ASP A 276 11.37 -14.92 0.31
C ASP A 276 11.39 -16.27 1.05
N LYS A 277 12.22 -16.41 2.08
CA LYS A 277 12.23 -17.63 2.93
C LYS A 277 10.92 -17.78 3.69
N ASN A 278 10.42 -16.72 4.29
CA ASN A 278 9.17 -16.74 5.05
C ASN A 278 7.98 -17.08 4.14
N ARG A 279 7.95 -16.53 2.91
CA ARG A 279 6.92 -16.85 1.92
C ARG A 279 6.88 -18.34 1.60
N SER A 280 8.04 -18.99 1.41
CA SER A 280 8.12 -20.42 1.19
C SER A 280 7.58 -21.22 2.39
N ILE A 281 7.91 -20.82 3.62
CA ILE A 281 7.38 -21.46 4.86
C ILE A 281 5.85 -21.34 4.92
N VAL A 282 5.30 -20.16 4.59
CA VAL A 282 3.84 -19.98 4.56
C VAL A 282 3.20 -20.80 3.46
N ALA A 283 3.83 -20.91 2.28
CA ALA A 283 3.33 -21.73 1.19
C ALA A 283 3.25 -23.21 1.60
N GLU A 284 4.33 -23.77 2.13
CA GLU A 284 4.36 -25.14 2.64
C GLU A 284 3.31 -25.38 3.75
N PHE A 285 3.16 -24.42 4.64
CA PHE A 285 2.15 -24.48 5.69
C PHE A 285 0.72 -24.56 5.12
N ILE A 286 0.37 -23.66 4.18
CA ILE A 286 -0.98 -23.62 3.59
C ILE A 286 -1.25 -24.88 2.77
N GLU A 287 -0.29 -25.37 1.97
CA GLU A 287 -0.40 -26.60 1.20
C GLU A 287 -0.65 -27.83 2.09
N GLY A 288 -0.11 -27.83 3.32
CA GLY A 288 -0.35 -28.86 4.32
C GLY A 288 -1.73 -28.81 5.00
N GLN A 289 -2.51 -27.74 4.82
CA GLN A 289 -3.80 -27.53 5.49
C GLN A 289 -4.98 -27.85 4.57
N ARG A 290 -5.90 -28.72 5.02
CA ARG A 290 -7.11 -29.07 4.25
C ARG A 290 -8.17 -27.97 4.22
N LYS A 291 -8.12 -27.04 5.16
CA LYS A 291 -9.09 -25.95 5.33
C LYS A 291 -8.63 -24.62 4.76
N LEU A 292 -7.46 -24.57 4.18
CA LEU A 292 -6.91 -23.33 3.62
C LEU A 292 -6.63 -23.50 2.15
N SER A 293 -6.94 -22.45 1.40
CA SER A 293 -6.52 -22.30 0.01
C SER A 293 -6.08 -20.86 -0.25
N TRP A 294 -5.26 -20.64 -1.26
CA TRP A 294 -4.86 -19.31 -1.67
C TRP A 294 -4.29 -19.29 -3.09
N VAL A 295 -4.21 -18.10 -3.65
CA VAL A 295 -3.34 -17.82 -4.78
C VAL A 295 -1.99 -17.35 -4.23
N PRO A 296 -0.92 -18.16 -4.33
CA PRO A 296 0.37 -17.79 -3.76
C PRO A 296 0.91 -16.53 -4.46
N PRO A 297 1.33 -15.48 -3.69
CA PRO A 297 1.93 -14.30 -4.26
C PRO A 297 3.35 -14.59 -4.80
N GLU A 298 3.70 -13.97 -5.90
CA GLU A 298 5.04 -14.13 -6.50
C GLU A 298 6.11 -13.43 -5.65
N THR A 299 5.77 -12.31 -5.03
CA THR A 299 6.67 -11.49 -4.20
C THR A 299 5.87 -10.70 -3.14
N GLY A 300 6.54 -9.89 -2.35
CA GLY A 300 5.88 -9.06 -1.34
C GLY A 300 5.82 -9.70 0.04
N THR A 301 5.05 -9.08 0.93
CA THR A 301 5.02 -9.40 2.36
C THR A 301 3.67 -9.89 2.86
N VAL A 302 2.69 -10.03 1.97
CA VAL A 302 1.31 -10.42 2.30
C VAL A 302 0.76 -11.43 1.30
N GLY A 303 -0.16 -12.26 1.77
CA GLY A 303 -1.01 -13.13 0.95
C GLY A 303 -2.43 -13.16 1.49
N PHE A 304 -3.38 -13.57 0.65
CA PHE A 304 -4.80 -13.61 0.98
C PHE A 304 -5.28 -15.05 0.92
N VAL A 305 -5.69 -15.56 2.06
CA VAL A 305 -5.95 -16.98 2.30
C VAL A 305 -7.44 -17.16 2.51
N ARG A 306 -8.05 -18.09 1.79
CA ARG A 306 -9.43 -18.52 2.00
C ARG A 306 -9.49 -19.56 3.11
N LEU A 307 -10.48 -19.46 3.99
CA LEU A 307 -10.83 -20.43 5.00
C LEU A 307 -12.03 -21.25 4.51
N GLU A 308 -11.79 -22.51 4.20
CA GLU A 308 -12.82 -23.44 3.72
C GLU A 308 -13.70 -23.95 4.88
N GLY A 309 -14.99 -23.68 4.80
CA GLY A 309 -15.98 -24.25 5.71
C GLY A 309 -15.92 -23.76 7.16
N GLY A 310 -15.33 -22.57 7.40
CA GLY A 310 -15.22 -21.97 8.74
C GLY A 310 -15.62 -20.50 8.75
N ASN A 311 -15.65 -19.89 9.92
CA ASN A 311 -15.84 -18.46 10.13
C ASN A 311 -14.51 -17.80 10.48
N VAL A 312 -14.13 -16.77 9.74
CA VAL A 312 -12.84 -16.09 9.93
C VAL A 312 -12.81 -15.30 11.25
N ASP A 313 -13.93 -14.75 11.70
CA ASP A 313 -13.98 -14.04 12.98
C ASP A 313 -13.80 -15.00 14.16
N ASP A 314 -14.37 -16.20 14.11
CA ASP A 314 -14.11 -17.24 15.11
C ASP A 314 -12.62 -17.66 15.13
N LEU A 315 -11.98 -17.74 13.95
CA LEU A 315 -10.55 -18.00 13.85
C LEU A 315 -9.73 -16.88 14.51
N VAL A 316 -10.09 -15.64 14.24
CA VAL A 316 -9.42 -14.45 14.81
C VAL A 316 -9.56 -14.42 16.32
N GLU A 317 -10.75 -14.68 16.88
CA GLU A 317 -10.97 -14.73 18.33
C GLU A 317 -10.09 -15.80 19.00
N ARG A 318 -9.96 -16.99 18.39
CA ARG A 318 -9.09 -18.06 18.91
C ARG A 318 -7.61 -17.69 18.85
N LEU A 319 -7.18 -17.00 17.79
CA LEU A 319 -5.82 -16.51 17.66
C LEU A 319 -5.50 -15.42 18.70
N LEU A 320 -6.44 -14.51 18.96
CA LEU A 320 -6.30 -13.48 19.99
C LEU A 320 -6.06 -14.09 21.39
N GLN A 321 -6.79 -15.17 21.75
CA GLN A 321 -6.56 -15.89 23.00
C GLN A 321 -5.14 -16.46 23.12
N GLN A 322 -4.47 -16.69 21.98
CA GLN A 322 -3.10 -17.19 21.89
C GLN A 322 -2.07 -16.07 21.61
N LYS A 323 -2.46 -14.80 21.72
CA LYS A 323 -1.62 -13.62 21.44
C LYS A 323 -1.09 -13.61 19.98
N SER A 324 -1.89 -14.14 19.06
CA SER A 324 -1.66 -14.14 17.62
C SER A 324 -2.81 -13.45 16.90
N LEU A 325 -2.62 -13.13 15.61
CA LEU A 325 -3.61 -12.40 14.83
C LEU A 325 -3.36 -12.61 13.33
N VAL A 326 -4.42 -12.73 12.54
CA VAL A 326 -4.45 -12.50 11.09
C VAL A 326 -5.43 -11.36 10.82
N THR A 327 -5.37 -10.73 9.65
CA THR A 327 -6.31 -9.64 9.32
C THR A 327 -7.55 -10.22 8.66
N PRO A 328 -8.75 -10.05 9.24
CA PRO A 328 -10.00 -10.52 8.62
C PRO A 328 -10.22 -9.98 7.21
N GLY A 329 -10.70 -10.83 6.33
CA GLY A 329 -10.94 -10.50 4.93
C GLY A 329 -12.10 -9.54 4.71
N ARG A 330 -13.05 -9.45 5.67
CA ARG A 330 -14.13 -8.47 5.61
C ARG A 330 -13.65 -7.03 5.44
N PHE A 331 -12.48 -6.68 5.98
CA PHE A 331 -11.88 -5.35 5.78
C PHE A 331 -11.38 -5.10 4.36
N PHE A 332 -11.38 -6.14 3.53
CA PHE A 332 -11.02 -6.06 2.12
C PHE A 332 -12.21 -6.40 1.20
N GLY A 333 -13.36 -6.80 1.79
CA GLY A 333 -14.59 -7.12 1.06
C GLY A 333 -14.85 -8.60 0.83
N LEU A 334 -14.11 -9.54 1.45
CA LEU A 334 -14.31 -10.99 1.36
C LEU A 334 -14.31 -11.64 2.74
N ASP A 335 -15.47 -12.07 3.22
CA ASP A 335 -15.66 -12.56 4.60
C ASP A 335 -15.06 -13.95 4.85
N ASP A 336 -14.89 -14.76 3.82
CA ASP A 336 -14.32 -16.10 3.87
C ASP A 336 -12.78 -16.13 3.76
N HIS A 337 -12.14 -14.96 3.70
CA HIS A 337 -10.70 -14.82 3.58
C HIS A 337 -10.09 -14.14 4.82
N PHE A 338 -8.77 -14.29 4.94
CA PHE A 338 -7.96 -13.47 5.82
C PHE A 338 -6.61 -13.12 5.17
N ARG A 339 -6.07 -11.95 5.49
CA ARG A 339 -4.73 -11.60 5.05
C ARG A 339 -3.71 -12.09 6.07
N ILE A 340 -2.70 -12.81 5.59
CA ILE A 340 -1.51 -13.22 6.32
C ILE A 340 -0.31 -12.40 5.88
N GLY A 341 0.48 -11.91 6.82
CA GLY A 341 1.76 -11.26 6.57
C GLY A 341 2.92 -12.22 6.87
N PHE A 342 4.02 -12.04 6.17
CA PHE A 342 5.23 -12.86 6.34
C PHE A 342 6.53 -12.03 6.29
N GLY A 343 6.43 -10.70 6.51
CA GLY A 343 7.60 -9.81 6.57
C GLY A 343 8.39 -9.87 7.89
N MET A 344 7.82 -10.47 8.96
CA MET A 344 8.40 -10.49 10.30
C MET A 344 9.63 -11.40 10.44
N GLU A 345 10.24 -11.42 11.63
CA GLU A 345 11.30 -12.37 11.96
C GLU A 345 10.79 -13.80 11.88
N ARG A 346 11.66 -14.73 11.44
CA ARG A 346 11.30 -16.14 11.22
C ARG A 346 10.72 -16.82 12.45
N SER A 347 11.31 -16.61 13.61
CA SER A 347 10.82 -17.19 14.87
C SER A 347 9.41 -16.72 15.24
N GLN A 348 9.08 -15.45 14.93
CA GLN A 348 7.75 -14.92 15.13
C GLN A 348 6.76 -15.55 14.14
N LEU A 349 7.16 -15.71 12.86
CA LEU A 349 6.35 -16.37 11.84
C LEU A 349 6.01 -17.80 12.24
N GLU A 350 7.01 -18.63 12.53
CA GLU A 350 6.83 -20.02 12.90
C GLU A 350 5.92 -20.18 14.13
N ALA A 351 6.18 -19.37 15.18
CA ALA A 351 5.32 -19.35 16.37
C ALA A 351 3.88 -18.89 16.07
N GLY A 352 3.68 -17.99 15.11
CA GLY A 352 2.35 -17.58 14.64
C GLY A 352 1.63 -18.68 13.88
N LEU A 353 2.33 -19.38 12.99
CA LEU A 353 1.79 -20.51 12.21
C LEU A 353 1.40 -21.70 13.09
N ASP A 354 2.18 -22.01 14.14
CA ASP A 354 1.82 -23.03 15.13
C ASP A 354 0.47 -22.73 15.81
N ARG A 355 0.21 -21.46 16.13
CA ARG A 355 -1.04 -21.00 16.72
C ARG A 355 -2.20 -21.02 15.74
N LEU A 356 -1.92 -20.71 14.48
CA LEU A 356 -2.89 -20.82 13.40
C LEU A 356 -3.31 -22.28 13.21
N ASP A 357 -2.34 -23.22 13.15
CA ASP A 357 -2.62 -24.66 13.07
C ASP A 357 -3.47 -25.17 14.26
N ALA A 358 -3.08 -24.78 15.47
CA ALA A 358 -3.82 -25.15 16.68
C ALA A 358 -5.25 -24.60 16.71
N SER A 359 -5.47 -23.42 16.10
CA SER A 359 -6.80 -22.80 15.98
C SER A 359 -7.65 -23.48 14.90
N LEU A 360 -7.07 -23.81 13.74
CA LEU A 360 -7.73 -24.51 12.63
C LEU A 360 -8.24 -25.91 13.01
N LYS A 361 -7.55 -26.60 13.90
CA LYS A 361 -7.98 -27.90 14.39
C LYS A 361 -9.25 -27.86 15.26
N LYS A 362 -9.63 -26.67 15.72
CA LYS A 362 -10.80 -26.45 16.60
C LYS A 362 -12.00 -25.81 15.90
N ILE A 363 -11.86 -25.45 14.64
CA ILE A 363 -12.90 -24.99 13.73
C ILE A 363 -13.38 -26.17 12.89
#